data_81992811466ab0a3ad9204d5dd7263b0
#
_entry.id   81992811466ab0a3ad9204d5dd7263b0
#
_cell.length_a   1.000
_cell.length_b   1.000
_cell.length_c   1.000
_cell.angle_alpha   90.00
_cell.angle_beta   90.00
_cell.angle_gamma   90.00
#
_symmetry.space_group_name_H-M   'P 1'
#
loop_
_entity.id
_entity.type
_entity.pdbx_description
1 polymer ?
#
loop_
_entity_poly.entity_id
_entity_poly.type
_entity_poly.pdbx_seq_one_letter_code
_entity_poly.pdbx_strand_id
1 'polypeptide(L)'
;MGLVALSYYYAVLSYQDAAGKRHQKWVSTGLPQKGNKRRAEQELIRIRSEFEVPRVAGELSSNMLFADYLDQWLEIVRARIKPATFGSYQGMVKSTIGPYFRKKELTLKELEARHIQQFYTEKLKTVTPNSVIHYHAVIYQALKYAMKTDMVPQNVAMKVDRPRKNSFQPTFLDAEQMQKLFEIVKGTRLELPVLVAAFYGLRRGEVLGLKWDAIDFNRGTLTIKRTVTEATIDGTMKIIEQDSAKTKSSLRTLPLVGSFRDYFQKVKEAQELNKKVCGNCYNYEYDGYVFVNELGERMRPNYLTEY
;
A
#
# COMPACT_ATOMS: atom_id res chain seq x y z
N MET A 1 -15.66 5.78 37.54
CA MET A 1 -16.41 4.67 38.16
C MET A 1 -16.58 4.95 39.63
N GLY A 2 -17.73 4.78 40.18
CA GLY A 2 -18.01 5.11 41.60
C GLY A 2 -19.23 4.39 42.15
N LEU A 3 -19.50 4.59 43.45
CA LEU A 3 -20.72 4.17 44.09
C LEU A 3 -21.75 5.30 44.04
N VAL A 4 -22.99 4.94 43.76
CA VAL A 4 -24.15 5.83 43.90
C VAL A 4 -25.06 5.26 44.96
N ALA A 5 -25.45 6.10 45.90
CA ALA A 5 -26.31 5.71 47.01
C ALA A 5 -27.73 6.24 46.73
N LEU A 6 -28.67 5.31 46.60
CA LEU A 6 -30.11 5.55 46.63
C LEU A 6 -30.68 4.92 47.89
N SER A 7 -31.65 4.03 47.83
CA SER A 7 -32.02 3.17 48.98
C SER A 7 -31.01 2.03 49.19
N TYR A 8 -30.31 1.65 48.11
CA TYR A 8 -29.22 0.68 48.08
C TYR A 8 -28.00 1.27 47.39
N TYR A 9 -26.82 0.69 47.61
CA TYR A 9 -25.62 1.04 46.87
C TYR A 9 -25.62 0.36 45.49
N TYR A 10 -25.22 1.12 44.44
CA TYR A 10 -25.01 0.65 43.10
C TYR A 10 -23.57 0.92 42.65
N ALA A 11 -22.93 -0.05 42.04
CA ALA A 11 -21.71 0.14 41.32
C ALA A 11 -22.01 0.70 39.93
N VAL A 12 -21.51 1.91 39.65
CA VAL A 12 -21.66 2.55 38.33
C VAL A 12 -20.36 2.35 37.55
N LEU A 13 -20.42 1.53 36.54
CA LEU A 13 -19.31 1.17 35.68
C LEU A 13 -19.44 1.95 34.36
N SER A 14 -18.55 2.93 34.15
CA SER A 14 -18.49 3.70 32.92
C SER A 14 -17.47 3.07 31.97
N TYR A 15 -17.86 2.77 30.76
CA TYR A 15 -17.02 2.20 29.72
C TYR A 15 -17.31 2.85 28.36
N GLN A 16 -16.40 2.69 27.41
CA GLN A 16 -16.61 3.10 26.03
C GLN A 16 -16.79 1.86 25.17
N ASP A 17 -17.74 1.89 24.24
CA ASP A 17 -17.87 0.85 23.22
C ASP A 17 -16.81 1.00 22.12
N ALA A 18 -16.77 0.06 21.19
CA ALA A 18 -15.85 0.05 20.05
C ALA A 18 -15.98 1.29 19.14
N ALA A 19 -17.09 2.00 19.19
CA ALA A 19 -17.34 3.24 18.46
C ALA A 19 -16.90 4.49 19.25
N GLY A 20 -16.34 4.32 20.47
CA GLY A 20 -15.92 5.40 21.35
C GLY A 20 -17.06 6.07 22.12
N LYS A 21 -18.29 5.55 22.04
CA LYS A 21 -19.46 6.07 22.76
C LYS A 21 -19.40 5.63 24.22
N ARG A 22 -19.60 6.58 25.12
CA ARG A 22 -19.63 6.30 26.57
C ARG A 22 -20.95 5.68 26.98
N HIS A 23 -20.83 4.59 27.74
CA HIS A 23 -21.95 3.87 28.37
C HIS A 23 -21.75 3.78 29.85
N GLN A 24 -22.86 3.59 30.58
CA GLN A 24 -22.84 3.31 32.03
C GLN A 24 -23.68 2.07 32.28
N LYS A 25 -23.11 1.12 33.02
CA LYS A 25 -23.82 -0.05 33.54
C LYS A 25 -23.95 0.10 35.06
N TRP A 26 -25.16 -0.01 35.54
CA TRP A 26 -25.48 0.05 36.93
C TRP A 26 -25.68 -1.36 37.46
N VAL A 27 -24.89 -1.74 38.46
CA VAL A 27 -24.97 -3.06 39.10
C VAL A 27 -25.33 -2.87 40.53
N SER A 28 -26.44 -3.47 40.98
CA SER A 28 -26.84 -3.42 42.37
C SER A 28 -25.86 -4.21 43.25
N THR A 29 -25.42 -3.64 44.34
CA THR A 29 -24.60 -4.36 45.33
C THR A 29 -25.46 -5.17 46.31
N GLY A 30 -26.79 -4.99 46.28
CA GLY A 30 -27.73 -5.61 47.23
C GLY A 30 -27.61 -5.06 48.67
N LEU A 31 -26.74 -4.08 48.90
CA LEU A 31 -26.48 -3.54 50.23
C LEU A 31 -27.26 -2.27 50.50
N PRO A 32 -28.10 -2.21 51.56
CA PRO A 32 -28.78 -0.98 51.98
C PRO A 32 -27.78 0.11 52.36
N GLN A 33 -28.15 1.37 52.13
CA GLN A 33 -27.25 2.50 52.37
C GLN A 33 -26.80 2.64 53.81
N LYS A 34 -27.68 2.38 54.79
CA LYS A 34 -27.39 2.61 56.18
C LYS A 34 -26.40 1.59 56.75
N GLY A 35 -25.22 2.05 57.16
CA GLY A 35 -24.18 1.22 57.80
C GLY A 35 -23.31 0.34 56.91
N ASN A 36 -23.55 0.29 55.59
CA ASN A 36 -22.88 -0.66 54.69
C ASN A 36 -21.86 -0.01 53.73
N LYS A 37 -21.41 1.22 53.94
CA LYS A 37 -20.48 1.90 53.06
C LYS A 37 -19.20 1.11 52.76
N ARG A 38 -18.54 0.60 53.79
CA ARG A 38 -17.30 -0.16 53.70
C ARG A 38 -17.47 -1.50 52.92
N ARG A 39 -18.59 -2.18 53.13
CA ARG A 39 -18.95 -3.41 52.40
C ARG A 39 -19.27 -3.11 50.96
N ALA A 40 -19.95 -2.00 50.66
CA ALA A 40 -20.27 -1.57 49.32
C ALA A 40 -19.00 -1.19 48.51
N GLU A 41 -18.00 -0.59 49.17
CA GLU A 41 -16.70 -0.29 48.56
C GLU A 41 -15.91 -1.59 48.21
N GLN A 42 -15.96 -2.59 49.07
CA GLN A 42 -15.36 -3.91 48.76
C GLN A 42 -16.06 -4.62 47.61
N GLU A 43 -17.39 -4.56 47.61
CA GLU A 43 -18.20 -5.12 46.52
C GLU A 43 -17.99 -4.39 45.18
N LEU A 44 -17.79 -3.07 45.21
CA LEU A 44 -17.38 -2.31 44.04
C LEU A 44 -16.06 -2.81 43.43
N ILE A 45 -15.07 -3.12 44.27
CA ILE A 45 -13.77 -3.64 43.84
C ILE A 45 -13.97 -5.01 43.18
N ARG A 46 -14.78 -5.90 43.76
CA ARG A 46 -15.11 -7.21 43.21
C ARG A 46 -15.82 -7.08 41.87
N ILE A 47 -16.90 -6.31 41.80
CA ILE A 47 -17.67 -6.07 40.59
C ILE A 47 -16.77 -5.45 39.52
N ARG A 48 -15.80 -4.63 39.88
CA ARG A 48 -14.84 -4.01 38.98
C ARG A 48 -13.85 -5.01 38.39
N SER A 49 -13.35 -5.95 39.23
CA SER A 49 -12.42 -7.00 38.75
C SER A 49 -13.11 -8.04 37.87
N GLU A 50 -14.41 -8.26 38.08
CA GLU A 50 -15.22 -9.21 37.28
C GLU A 50 -15.88 -8.54 36.06
N PHE A 51 -15.85 -7.19 35.97
CA PHE A 51 -16.48 -6.46 34.88
C PHE A 51 -15.66 -6.54 33.62
N GLU A 52 -16.06 -7.39 32.71
CA GLU A 52 -15.62 -7.35 31.32
C GLU A 52 -16.52 -6.39 30.54
N VAL A 53 -15.91 -5.46 29.79
CA VAL A 53 -16.63 -4.62 28.84
C VAL A 53 -17.34 -5.54 27.85
N PRO A 54 -18.66 -5.43 27.65
CA PRO A 54 -19.38 -6.30 26.73
C PRO A 54 -18.78 -6.21 25.32
N ARG A 55 -18.12 -7.28 24.88
CA ARG A 55 -17.51 -7.42 23.54
C ARG A 55 -18.54 -8.06 22.62
N VAL A 56 -19.53 -7.31 22.18
CA VAL A 56 -20.66 -7.86 21.41
C VAL A 56 -20.33 -8.18 19.94
N ALA A 57 -19.18 -7.74 19.40
CA ALA A 57 -18.83 -7.96 17.99
C ALA A 57 -17.49 -8.70 17.76
N GLY A 58 -16.63 -8.85 18.77
CA GLY A 58 -15.25 -9.34 18.59
C GLY A 58 -15.08 -10.86 18.66
N GLU A 59 -15.97 -11.59 19.32
CA GLU A 59 -15.76 -13.03 19.54
C GLU A 59 -15.94 -13.88 18.29
N LEU A 60 -16.94 -13.57 17.47
CA LEU A 60 -17.18 -14.29 16.20
C LEU A 60 -16.07 -14.03 15.17
N SER A 61 -15.50 -12.82 15.15
CA SER A 61 -14.45 -12.45 14.20
C SER A 61 -13.06 -12.94 14.60
N SER A 62 -12.78 -13.13 15.90
CA SER A 62 -11.47 -13.61 16.38
C SER A 62 -11.25 -15.12 16.15
N ASN A 63 -12.30 -15.90 16.00
CA ASN A 63 -12.25 -17.34 15.66
C ASN A 63 -12.09 -17.59 14.15
N MET A 64 -12.07 -16.55 13.33
CA MET A 64 -11.77 -16.62 11.91
C MET A 64 -10.31 -17.05 11.68
N LEU A 65 -10.05 -17.83 10.64
CA LEU A 65 -8.68 -18.11 10.21
C LEU A 65 -7.93 -16.83 9.88
N PHE A 66 -6.69 -16.73 10.34
CA PHE A 66 -5.86 -15.52 10.05
C PHE A 66 -5.70 -15.28 8.55
N ALA A 67 -5.62 -16.35 7.75
CA ALA A 67 -5.56 -16.23 6.29
C ALA A 67 -6.84 -15.61 5.70
N ASP A 68 -8.02 -15.97 6.20
CA ASP A 68 -9.31 -15.43 5.74
C ASP A 68 -9.50 -13.98 6.23
N TYR A 69 -9.00 -13.68 7.42
CA TYR A 69 -8.92 -12.32 7.91
C TYR A 69 -8.08 -11.43 6.98
N LEU A 70 -6.93 -11.91 6.52
CA LEU A 70 -6.08 -11.16 5.59
C LEU A 70 -6.80 -10.86 4.27
N ASP A 71 -7.60 -11.80 3.77
CA ASP A 71 -8.43 -11.60 2.57
C ASP A 71 -9.49 -10.51 2.79
N GLN A 72 -10.20 -10.53 3.92
CA GLN A 72 -11.16 -9.48 4.28
C GLN A 72 -10.48 -8.12 4.50
N TRP A 73 -9.33 -8.10 5.17
CA TRP A 73 -8.58 -6.88 5.40
C TRP A 73 -8.12 -6.24 4.08
N LEU A 74 -7.75 -7.02 3.07
CA LEU A 74 -7.42 -6.50 1.75
C LEU A 74 -8.58 -5.68 1.15
N GLU A 75 -9.81 -6.15 1.25
CA GLU A 75 -10.98 -5.40 0.74
C GLU A 75 -11.19 -4.09 1.51
N ILE A 76 -10.94 -4.10 2.82
CA ILE A 76 -11.05 -2.89 3.66
C ILE A 76 -10.00 -1.83 3.27
N VAL A 77 -8.76 -2.23 3.00
CA VAL A 77 -7.69 -1.27 2.68
C VAL A 77 -7.69 -0.84 1.23
N ARG A 78 -8.35 -1.56 0.34
CA ARG A 78 -8.43 -1.29 -1.09
C ARG A 78 -8.77 0.18 -1.40
N ALA A 79 -9.77 0.73 -0.71
CA ALA A 79 -10.19 2.12 -0.89
C ALA A 79 -9.26 3.16 -0.22
N ARG A 80 -8.33 2.72 0.64
CA ARG A 80 -7.51 3.61 1.48
C ARG A 80 -6.07 3.76 1.00
N ILE A 81 -5.60 2.86 0.14
CA ILE A 81 -4.22 2.84 -0.34
C ILE A 81 -4.18 2.99 -1.86
N LYS A 82 -3.02 3.38 -2.37
CA LYS A 82 -2.81 3.52 -3.82
C LYS A 82 -2.97 2.16 -4.52
N PRO A 83 -3.55 2.13 -5.74
CA PRO A 83 -3.76 0.88 -6.47
C PRO A 83 -2.51 0.02 -6.64
N ALA A 84 -1.34 0.63 -6.94
CA ALA A 84 -0.08 -0.11 -7.04
C ALA A 84 0.35 -0.74 -5.71
N THR A 85 0.11 -0.05 -4.58
CA THR A 85 0.37 -0.60 -3.24
C THR A 85 -0.59 -1.73 -2.93
N PHE A 86 -1.87 -1.58 -3.30
CA PHE A 86 -2.87 -2.63 -3.14
C PHE A 86 -2.48 -3.89 -3.92
N GLY A 87 -2.10 -3.76 -5.20
CA GLY A 87 -1.63 -4.90 -6.00
C GLY A 87 -0.44 -5.62 -5.36
N SER A 88 0.53 -4.87 -4.81
CA SER A 88 1.66 -5.46 -4.07
C SER A 88 1.21 -6.20 -2.80
N TYR A 89 0.29 -5.62 -2.02
CA TYR A 89 -0.24 -6.27 -0.82
C TYR A 89 -1.04 -7.52 -1.19
N GLN A 90 -1.92 -7.42 -2.17
CA GLN A 90 -2.71 -8.54 -2.66
C GLN A 90 -1.82 -9.68 -3.16
N GLY A 91 -0.79 -9.37 -3.95
CA GLY A 91 0.19 -10.35 -4.42
C GLY A 91 0.86 -11.08 -3.25
N MET A 92 1.38 -10.35 -2.26
CA MET A 92 2.02 -10.96 -1.07
C MET A 92 1.05 -11.81 -0.25
N VAL A 93 -0.18 -11.34 -0.05
CA VAL A 93 -1.19 -12.09 0.72
C VAL A 93 -1.62 -13.33 -0.04
N LYS A 94 -2.01 -13.19 -1.32
CA LYS A 94 -2.58 -14.31 -2.09
C LYS A 94 -1.56 -15.39 -2.46
N SER A 95 -0.30 -14.99 -2.76
CA SER A 95 0.72 -15.95 -3.22
C SER A 95 1.61 -16.50 -2.12
N THR A 96 1.74 -15.83 -0.99
CA THR A 96 2.78 -16.19 0.00
C THR A 96 2.25 -16.29 1.43
N ILE A 97 1.66 -15.21 1.96
CA ILE A 97 1.28 -15.15 3.38
C ILE A 97 0.04 -16.00 3.64
N GLY A 98 -1.03 -15.79 2.87
CA GLY A 98 -2.30 -16.49 3.01
C GLY A 98 -2.15 -18.03 2.88
N PRO A 99 -1.52 -18.56 1.81
CA PRO A 99 -1.31 -19.99 1.67
C PRO A 99 -0.52 -20.63 2.84
N TYR A 100 0.48 -19.91 3.36
CA TYR A 100 1.27 -20.40 4.50
C TYR A 100 0.40 -20.56 5.75
N PHE A 101 -0.32 -19.50 6.14
CA PHE A 101 -1.12 -19.50 7.36
C PHE A 101 -2.40 -20.34 7.21
N ARG A 102 -2.96 -20.47 6.00
CA ARG A 102 -4.09 -21.39 5.75
C ARG A 102 -3.71 -22.84 5.98
N LYS A 103 -2.51 -23.25 5.55
CA LYS A 103 -1.97 -24.59 5.82
C LYS A 103 -1.75 -24.85 7.32
N LYS A 104 -1.55 -23.82 8.12
CA LYS A 104 -1.36 -23.94 9.59
C LYS A 104 -2.69 -23.90 10.36
N GLU A 105 -3.79 -23.60 9.69
CA GLU A 105 -5.16 -23.54 10.26
C GLU A 105 -5.27 -22.64 11.51
N LEU A 106 -4.39 -21.63 11.65
CA LEU A 106 -4.37 -20.74 12.80
C LEU A 106 -5.48 -19.69 12.69
N THR A 107 -6.28 -19.60 13.76
CA THR A 107 -7.24 -18.50 13.90
C THR A 107 -6.53 -17.20 14.28
N LEU A 108 -7.22 -16.08 14.08
CA LEU A 108 -6.71 -14.76 14.45
C LEU A 108 -6.41 -14.66 15.96
N LYS A 109 -7.20 -15.36 16.79
CA LYS A 109 -7.03 -15.43 18.24
C LYS A 109 -5.82 -16.28 18.67
N GLU A 110 -5.54 -17.33 17.96
CA GLU A 110 -4.42 -18.26 18.25
C GLU A 110 -3.09 -17.77 17.69
N LEU A 111 -3.12 -16.73 16.84
CA LEU A 111 -1.92 -16.21 16.23
C LEU A 111 -0.99 -15.58 17.27
N GLU A 112 0.20 -16.13 17.42
CA GLU A 112 1.25 -15.66 18.31
C GLU A 112 2.48 -15.18 17.53
N ALA A 113 3.34 -14.41 18.19
CA ALA A 113 4.60 -13.91 17.61
C ALA A 113 5.49 -15.05 17.09
N ARG A 114 5.53 -16.21 17.79
CA ARG A 114 6.30 -17.38 17.37
C ARG A 114 5.87 -17.91 15.99
N HIS A 115 4.58 -17.88 15.67
CA HIS A 115 4.06 -18.35 14.38
C HIS A 115 4.52 -17.46 13.23
N ILE A 116 4.54 -16.13 13.46
CA ILE A 116 5.04 -15.15 12.49
C ILE A 116 6.57 -15.28 12.36
N GLN A 117 7.29 -15.48 13.48
CA GLN A 117 8.75 -15.68 13.46
C GLN A 117 9.13 -16.95 12.68
N GLN A 118 8.38 -18.03 12.87
CA GLN A 118 8.57 -19.26 12.10
C GLN A 118 8.35 -19.04 10.60
N PHE A 119 7.31 -18.30 10.22
CA PHE A 119 7.07 -17.91 8.84
C PHE A 119 8.28 -17.17 8.24
N TYR A 120 8.87 -16.21 8.97
CA TYR A 120 10.06 -15.50 8.47
C TYR A 120 11.25 -16.42 8.31
N THR A 121 11.51 -17.29 9.28
CA THR A 121 12.61 -18.27 9.23
C THR A 121 12.47 -19.20 8.03
N GLU A 122 11.27 -19.68 7.74
CA GLU A 122 11.01 -20.54 6.58
C GLU A 122 11.15 -19.76 5.26
N LYS A 123 10.66 -18.52 5.19
CA LYS A 123 10.74 -17.71 3.97
C LYS A 123 12.15 -17.24 3.65
N LEU A 124 12.97 -16.94 4.65
CA LEU A 124 14.39 -16.58 4.45
C LEU A 124 15.21 -17.64 3.74
N LYS A 125 14.75 -18.89 3.68
CA LYS A 125 15.38 -19.96 2.90
C LYS A 125 15.20 -19.78 1.38
N THR A 126 14.19 -19.05 0.95
CA THR A 126 13.78 -18.94 -0.46
C THR A 126 13.69 -17.53 -1.00
N VAL A 127 13.63 -16.53 -0.12
CA VAL A 127 13.52 -15.11 -0.52
C VAL A 127 14.51 -14.24 0.25
N THR A 128 14.75 -13.03 -0.26
CA THR A 128 15.67 -12.08 0.37
C THR A 128 15.12 -11.52 1.68
N PRO A 129 15.96 -11.07 2.62
CA PRO A 129 15.55 -10.38 3.82
C PRO A 129 14.62 -9.19 3.57
N ASN A 130 14.85 -8.43 2.49
CA ASN A 130 14.00 -7.32 2.10
C ASN A 130 12.57 -7.77 1.77
N SER A 131 12.38 -8.92 1.12
CA SER A 131 11.05 -9.49 0.85
C SER A 131 10.33 -9.83 2.16
N VAL A 132 11.02 -10.42 3.13
CA VAL A 132 10.44 -10.74 4.45
C VAL A 132 10.06 -9.46 5.22
N ILE A 133 10.84 -8.38 5.08
CA ILE A 133 10.47 -7.06 5.65
C ILE A 133 9.18 -6.55 5.03
N HIS A 134 8.95 -6.74 3.73
CA HIS A 134 7.68 -6.37 3.09
C HIS A 134 6.52 -7.25 3.58
N TYR A 135 6.71 -8.56 3.76
CA TYR A 135 5.69 -9.44 4.36
C TYR A 135 5.35 -9.00 5.79
N HIS A 136 6.38 -8.66 6.59
CA HIS A 136 6.16 -8.11 7.93
C HIS A 136 5.30 -6.85 7.87
N ALA A 137 5.57 -5.92 6.96
CA ALA A 137 4.81 -4.68 6.85
C ALA A 137 3.32 -4.94 6.57
N VAL A 138 2.98 -5.91 5.72
CA VAL A 138 1.61 -6.32 5.43
C VAL A 138 0.95 -6.93 6.66
N ILE A 139 1.59 -7.93 7.29
CA ILE A 139 1.08 -8.60 8.50
C ILE A 139 0.87 -7.58 9.63
N TYR A 140 1.86 -6.70 9.84
CA TYR A 140 1.79 -5.66 10.86
C TYR A 140 0.60 -4.71 10.65
N GLN A 141 0.37 -4.24 9.42
CA GLN A 141 -0.73 -3.34 9.11
C GLN A 141 -2.08 -4.02 9.27
N ALA A 142 -2.20 -5.28 8.86
CA ALA A 142 -3.41 -6.07 9.04
C ALA A 142 -3.73 -6.25 10.54
N LEU A 143 -2.76 -6.68 11.34
CA LEU A 143 -2.94 -6.87 12.78
C LEU A 143 -3.14 -5.54 13.54
N LYS A 144 -2.53 -4.44 13.08
CA LYS A 144 -2.80 -3.09 13.60
C LYS A 144 -4.26 -2.69 13.38
N TYR A 145 -4.82 -3.05 12.25
CA TYR A 145 -6.25 -2.82 11.98
C TYR A 145 -7.13 -3.73 12.85
N ALA A 146 -6.81 -5.02 12.99
CA ALA A 146 -7.52 -5.94 13.87
C ALA A 146 -7.54 -5.45 15.33
N MET A 147 -6.40 -4.94 15.82
CA MET A 147 -6.30 -4.35 17.16
C MET A 147 -7.16 -3.08 17.28
N LYS A 148 -7.18 -2.23 16.25
CA LYS A 148 -7.99 -1.00 16.23
C LYS A 148 -9.50 -1.28 16.23
N THR A 149 -9.91 -2.42 15.71
CA THR A 149 -11.32 -2.85 15.62
C THR A 149 -11.68 -3.89 16.69
N ASP A 150 -10.87 -3.99 17.74
CA ASP A 150 -11.07 -4.88 18.90
C ASP A 150 -11.22 -6.37 18.58
N MET A 151 -10.76 -6.81 17.40
CA MET A 151 -10.73 -8.22 17.00
C MET A 151 -9.64 -9.00 17.74
N VAL A 152 -8.53 -8.31 18.08
CA VAL A 152 -7.44 -8.86 18.90
C VAL A 152 -7.00 -7.83 19.95
N PRO A 153 -6.53 -8.27 21.12
CA PRO A 153 -6.12 -7.36 22.21
C PRO A 153 -4.80 -6.65 21.93
N GLN A 154 -3.94 -7.22 21.08
CA GLN A 154 -2.62 -6.69 20.77
C GLN A 154 -2.17 -7.09 19.36
N ASN A 155 -1.27 -6.29 18.79
CA ASN A 155 -0.60 -6.65 17.54
C ASN A 155 0.63 -7.49 17.84
N VAL A 156 0.53 -8.81 17.69
CA VAL A 156 1.62 -9.75 17.97
C VAL A 156 2.83 -9.59 17.04
N ALA A 157 2.66 -8.99 15.86
CA ALA A 157 3.77 -8.68 14.95
C ALA A 157 4.73 -7.62 15.52
N MET A 158 4.34 -6.89 16.57
CA MET A 158 5.25 -5.95 17.27
C MET A 158 6.36 -6.66 18.03
N LYS A 159 6.15 -7.94 18.40
CA LYS A 159 7.07 -8.75 19.22
C LYS A 159 7.99 -9.63 18.36
N VAL A 160 7.96 -9.49 17.04
CA VAL A 160 8.69 -10.33 16.10
C VAL A 160 9.97 -9.63 15.64
N ASP A 161 11.08 -10.36 15.63
CA ASP A 161 12.35 -9.88 15.12
C ASP A 161 12.36 -9.84 13.59
N ARG A 162 12.54 -8.64 13.05
CA ARG A 162 12.65 -8.45 11.60
C ARG A 162 14.08 -8.76 11.15
N PRO A 163 14.26 -9.39 9.99
CA PRO A 163 15.60 -9.57 9.44
C PRO A 163 16.24 -8.20 9.15
N ARG A 164 17.57 -8.17 9.20
CA ARG A 164 18.32 -6.96 8.83
C ARG A 164 18.18 -6.72 7.33
N LYS A 165 17.97 -5.47 6.97
CA LYS A 165 17.90 -5.05 5.56
C LYS A 165 19.26 -5.27 4.90
N ASN A 166 19.27 -5.93 3.73
CA ASN A 166 20.46 -5.96 2.91
C ASN A 166 20.75 -4.55 2.38
N SER A 167 21.98 -4.08 2.55
CA SER A 167 22.43 -2.85 1.92
C SER A 167 22.57 -3.09 0.42
N PHE A 168 21.83 -2.32 -0.36
CA PHE A 168 22.00 -2.26 -1.81
C PHE A 168 23.04 -1.18 -2.12
N GLN A 169 24.11 -1.57 -2.79
CA GLN A 169 25.05 -0.61 -3.38
C GLN A 169 24.65 -0.42 -4.86
N PRO A 170 24.16 0.76 -5.23
CA PRO A 170 23.82 1.01 -6.62
C PRO A 170 25.11 1.03 -7.47
N THR A 171 25.07 0.34 -8.58
CA THR A 171 26.05 0.49 -9.66
C THR A 171 25.55 1.55 -10.64
N PHE A 172 26.44 2.44 -11.03
CA PHE A 172 26.15 3.48 -12.02
C PHE A 172 26.95 3.15 -13.29
N LEU A 173 26.34 3.40 -14.45
CA LEU A 173 27.04 3.32 -15.71
C LEU A 173 28.02 4.49 -15.80
N ASP A 174 29.27 4.21 -16.20
CA ASP A 174 30.23 5.24 -16.55
C ASP A 174 29.93 5.85 -17.93
N ALA A 175 30.72 6.82 -18.37
CA ALA A 175 30.48 7.54 -19.62
C ALA A 175 30.58 6.62 -20.84
N GLU A 176 31.52 5.67 -20.84
CA GLU A 176 31.72 4.73 -21.94
C GLU A 176 30.54 3.73 -22.03
N GLN A 177 30.15 3.17 -20.91
CA GLN A 177 28.99 2.29 -20.80
C GLN A 177 27.70 3.00 -21.21
N MET A 178 27.54 4.27 -20.84
CA MET A 178 26.39 5.08 -21.22
C MET A 178 26.35 5.34 -22.73
N GLN A 179 27.51 5.66 -23.34
CA GLN A 179 27.60 5.83 -24.79
C GLN A 179 27.24 4.54 -25.52
N LYS A 180 27.75 3.41 -25.06
CA LYS A 180 27.45 2.10 -25.61
C LYS A 180 25.95 1.76 -25.52
N LEU A 181 25.31 2.10 -24.37
CA LEU A 181 23.86 1.97 -24.22
C LEU A 181 23.11 2.79 -25.28
N PHE A 182 23.51 4.05 -25.49
CA PHE A 182 22.88 4.90 -26.50
C PHE A 182 23.04 4.37 -27.92
N GLU A 183 24.18 3.78 -28.26
CA GLU A 183 24.40 3.12 -29.54
C GLU A 183 23.50 1.90 -29.72
N ILE A 184 23.32 1.09 -28.69
CA ILE A 184 22.45 -0.11 -28.71
C ILE A 184 20.99 0.26 -28.93
N VAL A 185 20.50 1.32 -28.27
CA VAL A 185 19.08 1.70 -28.37
C VAL A 185 18.76 2.56 -29.59
N LYS A 186 19.79 3.03 -30.31
CA LYS A 186 19.65 3.93 -31.46
C LYS A 186 18.78 3.30 -32.54
N GLY A 187 17.81 4.07 -33.07
CA GLY A 187 16.84 3.64 -34.07
C GLY A 187 15.78 2.67 -33.56
N THR A 188 15.81 2.32 -32.26
CA THR A 188 14.77 1.50 -31.65
C THR A 188 13.71 2.38 -30.98
N ARG A 189 12.58 1.77 -30.59
CA ARG A 189 11.53 2.44 -29.80
C ARG A 189 12.00 2.89 -28.42
N LEU A 190 13.12 2.35 -27.93
CA LEU A 190 13.70 2.68 -26.63
C LEU A 190 14.62 3.90 -26.69
N GLU A 191 15.04 4.35 -27.85
CA GLU A 191 16.03 5.43 -27.98
C GLU A 191 15.61 6.68 -27.22
N LEU A 192 14.49 7.31 -27.58
CA LEU A 192 14.07 8.54 -26.91
C LEU A 192 13.69 8.34 -25.43
N PRO A 193 12.96 7.29 -25.02
CA PRO A 193 12.72 7.00 -23.60
C PRO A 193 14.00 6.88 -22.79
N VAL A 194 15.01 6.17 -23.27
CA VAL A 194 16.30 5.98 -22.56
C VAL A 194 17.09 7.29 -22.50
N LEU A 195 17.20 8.02 -23.61
CA LEU A 195 17.86 9.31 -23.65
C LEU A 195 17.23 10.31 -22.67
N VAL A 196 15.89 10.40 -22.66
CA VAL A 196 15.14 11.29 -21.74
C VAL A 196 15.34 10.85 -20.28
N ALA A 197 15.30 9.55 -20.01
CA ALA A 197 15.54 9.03 -18.66
C ALA A 197 16.96 9.37 -18.17
N ALA A 198 17.96 9.13 -19.00
CA ALA A 198 19.36 9.35 -18.65
C ALA A 198 19.68 10.84 -18.47
N PHE A 199 19.27 11.68 -19.39
CA PHE A 199 19.60 13.10 -19.38
C PHE A 199 18.88 13.88 -18.27
N TYR A 200 17.57 13.63 -18.10
CA TYR A 200 16.75 14.37 -17.13
C TYR A 200 16.64 13.68 -15.78
N GLY A 201 17.24 12.51 -15.59
CA GLY A 201 17.13 11.73 -14.36
C GLY A 201 15.70 11.30 -14.03
N LEU A 202 14.90 10.99 -15.06
CA LEU A 202 13.50 10.63 -14.87
C LEU A 202 13.36 9.16 -14.44
N ARG A 203 12.43 8.93 -13.53
CA ARG A 203 12.03 7.56 -13.19
C ARG A 203 11.25 6.94 -14.35
N ARG A 204 11.33 5.60 -14.50
CA ARG A 204 10.59 4.84 -15.51
C ARG A 204 9.12 5.31 -15.67
N GLY A 205 8.40 5.41 -14.55
CA GLY A 205 7.00 5.83 -14.59
C GLY A 205 6.80 7.29 -14.99
N GLU A 206 7.76 8.16 -14.73
CA GLU A 206 7.73 9.57 -15.14
C GLU A 206 7.96 9.70 -16.66
N VAL A 207 8.91 8.93 -17.21
CA VAL A 207 9.14 8.86 -18.66
C VAL A 207 7.84 8.44 -19.37
N LEU A 208 7.28 7.29 -18.98
CA LEU A 208 6.08 6.74 -19.63
C LEU A 208 4.81 7.54 -19.35
N GLY A 209 4.83 8.41 -18.34
CA GLY A 209 3.77 9.36 -18.03
C GLY A 209 3.83 10.68 -18.80
N LEU A 210 4.86 10.89 -19.65
CA LEU A 210 4.97 12.12 -20.43
C LEU A 210 3.85 12.24 -21.45
N LYS A 211 3.17 13.40 -21.41
CA LYS A 211 2.20 13.81 -22.42
C LYS A 211 2.66 15.11 -23.07
N TRP A 212 2.15 15.40 -24.26
CA TRP A 212 2.50 16.61 -24.99
C TRP A 212 2.15 17.90 -24.24
N ASP A 213 1.15 17.87 -23.34
CA ASP A 213 0.80 19.00 -22.47
C ASP A 213 1.85 19.31 -21.39
N ALA A 214 2.81 18.42 -21.21
CA ALA A 214 3.93 18.58 -20.30
C ALA A 214 5.14 19.29 -20.93
N ILE A 215 5.14 19.44 -22.25
CA ILE A 215 6.22 20.03 -23.05
C ILE A 215 5.77 21.38 -23.61
N ASP A 216 6.35 22.44 -23.09
CA ASP A 216 6.12 23.78 -23.61
C ASP A 216 7.27 24.16 -24.55
N PHE A 217 7.04 24.04 -25.85
CA PHE A 217 8.02 24.37 -26.87
C PHE A 217 8.32 25.87 -26.94
N ASN A 218 7.39 26.75 -26.57
CA ASN A 218 7.59 28.21 -26.60
C ASN A 218 8.46 28.68 -25.44
N ARG A 219 8.16 28.20 -24.23
CA ARG A 219 8.94 28.51 -23.03
C ARG A 219 10.20 27.66 -22.91
N GLY A 220 10.36 26.62 -23.70
CA GLY A 220 11.48 25.69 -23.62
C GLY A 220 11.50 24.93 -22.30
N THR A 221 10.37 24.37 -21.86
CA THR A 221 10.27 23.67 -20.59
C THR A 221 9.59 22.29 -20.71
N LEU A 222 10.03 21.39 -19.83
CA LEU A 222 9.46 20.06 -19.63
C LEU A 222 8.99 19.94 -18.18
N THR A 223 7.71 19.70 -17.95
CA THR A 223 7.15 19.60 -16.60
C THR A 223 6.72 18.17 -16.30
N ILE A 224 7.25 17.57 -15.25
CA ILE A 224 6.86 16.21 -14.82
C ILE A 224 5.56 16.30 -14.06
N LYS A 225 4.46 15.90 -14.70
CA LYS A 225 3.09 16.02 -14.16
C LYS A 225 2.48 14.67 -13.78
N ARG A 226 2.89 13.57 -14.45
CA ARG A 226 2.24 12.25 -14.36
C ARG A 226 3.24 11.14 -14.24
N THR A 227 2.77 10.04 -13.68
CA THR A 227 3.51 8.76 -13.65
C THR A 227 2.62 7.62 -14.13
N VAL A 228 3.20 6.71 -14.87
CA VAL A 228 2.55 5.48 -15.33
C VAL A 228 3.27 4.29 -14.73
N THR A 229 2.52 3.44 -14.05
CA THR A 229 3.02 2.19 -13.45
C THR A 229 2.08 1.06 -13.81
N GLU A 230 2.49 -0.17 -13.57
CA GLU A 230 1.62 -1.33 -13.72
C GLU A 230 1.58 -2.10 -12.40
N ALA A 231 0.47 -2.75 -12.14
CA ALA A 231 0.29 -3.66 -11.03
C ALA A 231 -0.72 -4.75 -11.39
N THR A 232 -0.49 -5.95 -10.89
CA THR A 232 -1.49 -7.02 -10.97
C THR A 232 -2.51 -6.82 -9.85
N ILE A 233 -3.76 -6.63 -10.23
CA ILE A 233 -4.89 -6.44 -9.31
C ILE A 233 -5.98 -7.41 -9.74
N ASP A 234 -6.46 -8.22 -8.81
CA ASP A 234 -7.47 -9.26 -9.06
C ASP A 234 -7.05 -10.24 -10.18
N GLY A 235 -5.77 -10.61 -10.21
CA GLY A 235 -5.20 -11.49 -11.22
C GLY A 235 -4.98 -10.86 -12.61
N THR A 236 -5.41 -9.61 -12.81
CA THR A 236 -5.29 -8.90 -14.08
C THR A 236 -4.25 -7.79 -13.97
N MET A 237 -3.35 -7.71 -14.97
CA MET A 237 -2.40 -6.61 -15.06
C MET A 237 -3.16 -5.33 -15.43
N LYS A 238 -3.04 -4.31 -14.60
CA LYS A 238 -3.64 -2.99 -14.82
C LYS A 238 -2.56 -1.93 -14.91
N ILE A 239 -2.71 -1.04 -15.86
CA ILE A 239 -1.88 0.15 -15.95
C ILE A 239 -2.52 1.24 -15.11
N ILE A 240 -1.69 1.84 -14.26
CA ILE A 240 -2.12 2.83 -13.27
C ILE A 240 -1.47 4.17 -13.62
N GLU A 241 -2.31 5.11 -13.99
CA GLU A 241 -1.91 6.50 -14.20
C GLU A 241 -2.13 7.29 -12.90
N GLN A 242 -1.16 8.09 -12.52
CA GLN A 242 -1.26 8.95 -11.35
C GLN A 242 -0.71 10.33 -11.69
N ASP A 243 -1.46 11.37 -11.33
CA ASP A 243 -0.94 12.72 -11.36
C ASP A 243 0.11 12.87 -10.26
N SER A 244 1.30 13.31 -10.64
CA SER A 244 2.41 13.59 -9.70
C SER A 244 2.10 14.73 -8.75
N ALA A 245 1.07 15.52 -9.04
CA ALA A 245 0.67 16.71 -8.29
C ALA A 245 0.28 16.46 -6.81
N LYS A 246 0.14 15.18 -6.38
CA LYS A 246 -0.17 14.84 -4.97
C LYS A 246 1.02 14.95 -4.01
N THR A 247 2.24 15.14 -4.50
CA THR A 247 3.41 15.43 -3.64
C THR A 247 4.19 16.58 -4.24
N LYS A 248 4.42 17.66 -3.46
CA LYS A 248 5.17 18.86 -3.90
C LYS A 248 6.55 18.53 -4.50
N SER A 249 7.17 17.44 -4.10
CA SER A 249 8.49 16.98 -4.60
C SER A 249 8.46 16.27 -5.96
N SER A 250 7.30 15.85 -6.44
CA SER A 250 7.15 15.13 -7.71
C SER A 250 6.85 16.03 -8.89
N LEU A 251 6.25 17.19 -8.64
CA LEU A 251 6.01 18.20 -9.67
C LEU A 251 7.27 19.05 -9.82
N ARG A 252 7.94 18.93 -10.96
CA ARG A 252 9.12 19.73 -11.27
C ARG A 252 9.15 20.11 -12.73
N THR A 253 9.63 21.31 -13.02
CA THR A 253 9.83 21.82 -14.37
C THR A 253 11.33 21.88 -14.65
N LEU A 254 11.73 21.35 -15.78
CA LEU A 254 13.11 21.25 -16.25
C LEU A 254 13.24 22.03 -17.56
N PRO A 255 14.43 22.58 -17.87
CA PRO A 255 14.66 23.21 -19.15
C PRO A 255 14.62 22.19 -20.28
N LEU A 256 13.95 22.50 -21.38
CA LEU A 256 13.96 21.67 -22.58
C LEU A 256 15.19 22.04 -23.41
N VAL A 257 16.21 21.20 -23.38
CA VAL A 257 17.46 21.39 -24.14
C VAL A 257 17.20 21.30 -25.64
N GLY A 258 17.90 22.09 -26.44
CA GLY A 258 17.62 22.26 -27.88
C GLY A 258 17.58 20.96 -28.69
N SER A 259 18.53 20.06 -28.49
CA SER A 259 18.54 18.74 -29.15
C SER A 259 17.31 17.89 -28.83
N PHE A 260 16.80 17.93 -27.59
CA PHE A 260 15.55 17.24 -27.21
C PHE A 260 14.33 17.95 -27.75
N ARG A 261 14.36 19.29 -27.89
CA ARG A 261 13.28 20.04 -28.52
C ARG A 261 13.03 19.57 -29.94
N ASP A 262 14.09 19.48 -30.74
CA ASP A 262 14.00 19.04 -32.14
C ASP A 262 13.56 17.56 -32.22
N TYR A 263 14.05 16.74 -31.29
CA TYR A 263 13.69 15.33 -31.26
C TYR A 263 12.21 15.12 -30.90
N PHE A 264 11.70 15.81 -29.87
CA PHE A 264 10.28 15.75 -29.51
C PHE A 264 9.40 16.30 -30.63
N GLN A 265 9.83 17.33 -31.35
CA GLN A 265 9.08 17.87 -32.46
C GLN A 265 8.94 16.85 -33.59
N LYS A 266 10.03 16.18 -33.97
CA LYS A 266 10.01 15.09 -34.98
C LYS A 266 9.08 13.94 -34.55
N VAL A 267 9.13 13.53 -33.29
CA VAL A 267 8.24 12.47 -32.78
C VAL A 267 6.78 12.90 -32.85
N LYS A 268 6.47 14.15 -32.49
CA LYS A 268 5.11 14.70 -32.59
C LYS A 268 4.59 14.71 -34.02
N GLU A 269 5.41 15.18 -34.95
CA GLU A 269 5.08 15.17 -36.40
C GLU A 269 4.86 13.76 -36.92
N ALA A 270 5.72 12.80 -36.54
CA ALA A 270 5.56 11.39 -36.89
C ALA A 270 4.26 10.78 -36.34
N GLN A 271 3.89 11.09 -35.11
CA GLN A 271 2.61 10.64 -34.52
C GLN A 271 1.41 11.21 -35.29
N GLU A 272 1.42 12.49 -35.66
CA GLU A 272 0.34 13.11 -36.42
C GLU A 272 0.24 12.51 -37.83
N LEU A 273 1.36 12.14 -38.46
CA LEU A 273 1.36 11.41 -39.72
C LEU A 273 0.77 10.00 -39.54
N ASN A 274 1.18 9.26 -38.52
CA ASN A 274 0.67 7.92 -38.22
C ASN A 274 -0.85 7.93 -38.00
N LYS A 275 -1.38 8.90 -37.29
CA LYS A 275 -2.84 9.10 -37.13
C LYS A 275 -3.56 9.19 -38.48
N LYS A 276 -3.00 9.97 -39.39
CA LYS A 276 -3.57 10.16 -40.74
C LYS A 276 -3.50 8.90 -41.57
N VAL A 277 -2.36 8.18 -41.51
CA VAL A 277 -2.14 6.97 -42.31
C VAL A 277 -2.96 5.80 -41.79
N CYS A 278 -2.98 5.58 -40.48
CA CYS A 278 -3.69 4.44 -39.88
C CYS A 278 -5.21 4.69 -39.77
N GLY A 279 -5.67 5.95 -39.73
CA GLY A 279 -7.09 6.27 -39.68
C GLY A 279 -7.81 5.53 -38.55
N ASN A 280 -8.80 4.71 -38.91
CA ASN A 280 -9.59 3.94 -37.94
C ASN A 280 -8.82 2.83 -37.18
N CYS A 281 -7.64 2.45 -37.65
CA CYS A 281 -6.79 1.46 -36.96
C CYS A 281 -5.93 2.09 -35.88
N TYR A 282 -5.86 3.42 -35.81
CA TYR A 282 -5.10 4.11 -34.77
C TYR A 282 -5.84 4.07 -33.43
N ASN A 283 -5.12 3.73 -32.36
CA ASN A 283 -5.68 3.73 -30.99
C ASN A 283 -5.62 5.12 -30.39
N TYR A 284 -6.76 5.80 -30.35
CA TYR A 284 -6.90 7.14 -29.76
C TYR A 284 -7.01 7.16 -28.24
N GLU A 285 -7.09 6.01 -27.56
CA GLU A 285 -7.17 5.93 -26.09
C GLU A 285 -5.96 6.59 -25.41
N TYR A 286 -4.78 6.47 -26.05
CA TYR A 286 -3.53 7.03 -25.54
C TYR A 286 -3.09 8.29 -26.28
N ASP A 287 -4.02 8.97 -26.93
CA ASP A 287 -3.71 10.25 -27.56
C ASP A 287 -3.19 11.27 -26.54
N GLY A 288 -2.22 12.04 -26.97
CA GLY A 288 -1.49 12.98 -26.11
C GLY A 288 -0.30 12.40 -25.37
N TYR A 289 -0.08 11.07 -25.31
CA TYR A 289 1.16 10.50 -24.79
C TYR A 289 2.32 10.64 -25.79
N VAL A 290 3.51 10.90 -25.25
CA VAL A 290 4.73 11.04 -26.07
C VAL A 290 5.22 9.67 -26.57
N PHE A 291 5.16 8.64 -25.72
CA PHE A 291 5.72 7.32 -26.02
C PHE A 291 4.60 6.32 -26.41
N VAL A 292 4.13 6.45 -27.65
CA VAL A 292 3.21 5.51 -28.29
C VAL A 292 3.87 4.92 -29.55
N ASN A 293 3.38 3.77 -30.00
CA ASN A 293 3.80 3.16 -31.26
C ASN A 293 3.08 3.77 -32.47
N GLU A 294 3.35 3.25 -33.64
CA GLU A 294 2.79 3.69 -34.90
C GLU A 294 1.26 3.55 -34.95
N LEU A 295 0.71 2.62 -34.18
CA LEU A 295 -0.74 2.39 -34.04
C LEU A 295 -1.37 3.16 -32.86
N GLY A 296 -0.62 4.04 -32.19
CA GLY A 296 -1.10 4.80 -31.04
C GLY A 296 -1.14 4.01 -29.72
N GLU A 297 -0.59 2.80 -29.66
CA GLU A 297 -0.56 2.02 -28.45
C GLU A 297 0.58 2.46 -27.54
N ARG A 298 0.30 2.60 -26.25
CA ARG A 298 1.26 3.03 -25.24
C ARG A 298 2.33 1.96 -24.98
N MET A 299 3.56 2.42 -24.74
CA MET A 299 4.64 1.56 -24.25
C MET A 299 4.32 1.05 -22.85
N ARG A 300 4.42 -0.28 -22.64
CA ARG A 300 4.22 -0.90 -21.34
C ARG A 300 5.40 -0.62 -20.41
N PRO A 301 5.19 -0.39 -19.09
CA PRO A 301 6.27 -0.11 -18.16
C PRO A 301 7.37 -1.17 -18.14
N ASN A 302 7.04 -2.44 -18.19
CA ASN A 302 8.04 -3.51 -18.16
C ASN A 302 8.88 -3.56 -19.43
N TYR A 303 8.33 -3.18 -20.59
CA TYR A 303 9.10 -3.15 -21.85
C TYR A 303 10.36 -2.28 -21.74
N LEU A 304 10.29 -1.14 -21.02
CA LEU A 304 11.44 -0.25 -20.81
C LEU A 304 12.53 -0.83 -19.87
N THR A 305 12.29 -1.93 -19.19
CA THR A 305 13.21 -2.52 -18.20
C THR A 305 13.60 -3.98 -18.49
N GLU A 306 12.97 -4.63 -19.44
CA GLU A 306 13.24 -6.02 -19.78
C GLU A 306 14.20 -6.16 -20.99
N TYR A 307 14.52 -5.06 -21.65
CA TYR A 307 15.52 -4.91 -22.69
C TYR A 307 16.75 -4.16 -22.15
#